data_d497f864e3b934bab5843b903e4e8642
#
_entry.id   d497f864e3b934bab5843b903e4e8642
#
_cell.length_a   1.000
_cell.length_b   1.000
_cell.length_c   1.000
_cell.angle_alpha   90.00
_cell.angle_beta   90.00
_cell.angle_gamma   90.00
#
_symmetry.space_group_name_H-M   'P 1'
#
loop_
_entity.id
_entity.type
_entity.pdbx_description
1 polymer ?
#
loop_
_entity_poly.entity_id
_entity_poly.type
_entity_poly.pdbx_seq_one_letter_code
_entity_poly.pdbx_strand_id
1 'polypeptide(L)'
;MNRLVPASLMAGLALLALTFALGVRWGRHSSLTTAAAPTPVAVETLQPQLALRLGQINAHLLRLDALGKRLQQMAGIDSREFDFDTRLPLALPPGGWEGLLDTTGQRLDSREAQLLALETLVLSRRLDEALKPGGPPLRGAAVSSGYGDRQDPISGREALHQGVDFAALRGTTVVAVAAGVVAASGYQTGLGQYVDINHGNGYVTRYGHNQRALVAAGQVVARGQPIATLGSSGRATGPHLHFEVLRDGRSVDPLGYLGR
;
A
#
# COMPACT_ATOMS: atom_id res chain seq x y z
N MET A 1 -10.24 11.86 -25.07
CA MET A 1 -11.11 12.47 -24.05
C MET A 1 -10.27 12.68 -22.80
N ASN A 2 -9.79 13.91 -22.62
CA ASN A 2 -8.95 14.30 -21.49
C ASN A 2 -9.79 14.33 -20.19
N ARG A 3 -9.47 13.48 -19.24
CA ARG A 3 -10.04 13.60 -17.88
C ARG A 3 -9.18 14.58 -17.08
N LEU A 4 -9.73 15.75 -16.84
CA LEU A 4 -9.19 16.78 -15.96
C LEU A 4 -9.11 16.26 -14.53
N VAL A 5 -7.93 16.31 -13.93
CA VAL A 5 -7.71 16.08 -12.49
C VAL A 5 -8.45 17.19 -11.72
N PRO A 6 -9.22 16.91 -10.67
CA PRO A 6 -10.00 17.93 -9.98
C PRO A 6 -9.08 18.98 -9.35
N ALA A 7 -9.39 20.24 -9.61
CA ALA A 7 -8.62 21.43 -9.20
C ALA A 7 -8.37 21.55 -7.68
N SER A 8 -9.12 20.82 -6.86
CA SER A 8 -8.98 20.80 -5.39
C SER A 8 -7.69 20.12 -4.88
N LEU A 9 -7.15 19.12 -5.62
CA LEU A 9 -5.89 18.46 -5.22
C LEU A 9 -4.67 19.32 -5.50
N MET A 10 -4.73 20.15 -6.57
CA MET A 10 -3.63 21.04 -6.92
C MET A 10 -3.55 22.27 -6.00
N ALA A 11 -4.66 22.71 -5.42
CA ALA A 11 -4.67 23.83 -4.49
C ALA A 11 -4.01 23.51 -3.14
N GLY A 12 -4.15 22.27 -2.65
CA GLY A 12 -3.52 21.83 -1.39
C GLY A 12 -1.99 21.76 -1.48
N LEU A 13 -1.45 21.25 -2.59
CA LEU A 13 -0.01 21.17 -2.83
C LEU A 13 0.64 22.55 -3.06
N ALA A 14 -0.08 23.48 -3.71
CA ALA A 14 0.39 24.86 -3.91
C ALA A 14 0.45 25.64 -2.59
N LEU A 15 -0.48 25.40 -1.65
CA LEU A 15 -0.48 26.08 -0.35
C LEU A 15 0.67 25.61 0.55
N LEU A 16 1.00 24.31 0.54
CA LEU A 16 2.14 23.75 1.27
C LEU A 16 3.49 24.24 0.74
N ALA A 17 3.62 24.35 -0.58
CA ALA A 17 4.83 24.90 -1.20
C ALA A 17 5.00 26.41 -0.91
N LEU A 18 3.89 27.14 -0.83
CA LEU A 18 3.93 28.59 -0.55
C LEU A 18 4.31 28.89 0.92
N THR A 19 3.82 28.11 1.87
CA THR A 19 4.17 28.26 3.29
C THR A 19 5.62 27.90 3.56
N PHE A 20 6.17 26.90 2.87
CA PHE A 20 7.58 26.53 2.97
C PHE A 20 8.49 27.60 2.33
N ALA A 21 8.12 28.12 1.15
CA ALA A 21 8.88 29.18 0.47
C ALA A 21 8.88 30.52 1.26
N LEU A 22 7.77 30.86 1.92
CA LEU A 22 7.68 32.05 2.77
C LEU A 22 8.47 31.90 4.08
N GLY A 23 8.49 30.71 4.69
CA GLY A 23 9.30 30.42 5.88
C GLY A 23 10.79 30.52 5.62
N VAL A 24 11.27 30.04 4.47
CA VAL A 24 12.70 30.13 4.08
C VAL A 24 13.09 31.55 3.68
N ARG A 25 12.16 32.36 3.16
CA ARG A 25 12.46 33.75 2.74
C ARG A 25 12.49 34.73 3.90
N TRP A 26 11.74 34.48 4.99
CA TRP A 26 11.75 35.34 6.17
C TRP A 26 13.03 35.16 7.02
N GLY A 27 13.65 33.97 6.99
CA GLY A 27 14.93 33.73 7.65
C GLY A 27 16.14 34.46 7.02
N ARG A 28 15.99 35.06 5.81
CA ARG A 28 17.09 35.72 5.08
C ARG A 28 17.16 37.25 5.20
N HIS A 29 16.22 37.88 5.88
CA HIS A 29 16.19 39.34 6.07
C HIS A 29 16.31 39.76 7.54
N SER A 30 17.09 39.04 8.34
CA SER A 30 17.55 39.56 9.60
C SER A 30 18.81 40.44 9.32
N SER A 31 18.60 41.74 9.33
CA SER A 31 19.62 42.77 9.24
C SER A 31 20.82 42.39 10.09
N LEU A 32 21.98 42.43 9.49
CA LEU A 32 23.28 42.42 10.18
C LEU A 32 23.35 43.66 11.12
N THR A 33 22.76 43.58 12.30
CA THR A 33 23.21 44.37 13.44
C THR A 33 24.58 43.82 13.77
N THR A 34 25.58 44.67 13.64
CA THR A 34 26.95 44.41 14.07
C THR A 34 26.91 44.06 15.56
N ALA A 35 26.76 42.79 15.86
CA ALA A 35 26.84 42.30 17.22
C ALA A 35 28.30 42.46 17.66
N ALA A 36 28.53 43.19 18.74
CA ALA A 36 29.80 43.26 19.40
C ALA A 36 30.38 41.85 19.57
N ALA A 37 31.67 41.70 19.27
CA ALA A 37 32.33 40.40 19.43
C ALA A 37 32.03 39.85 20.84
N PRO A 38 31.58 38.60 20.97
CA PRO A 38 31.24 38.04 22.27
C PRO A 38 32.45 38.06 23.17
N THR A 39 32.25 38.56 24.41
CA THR A 39 33.31 38.60 25.44
C THR A 39 33.77 37.15 25.69
N PRO A 40 35.07 36.91 25.98
CA PRO A 40 35.62 35.57 26.17
C PRO A 40 34.88 34.72 27.21
N VAL A 41 34.26 35.34 28.21
CA VAL A 41 33.44 34.69 29.24
C VAL A 41 32.13 34.08 28.65
N ALA A 42 31.55 34.70 27.62
CA ALA A 42 30.32 34.20 26.96
C ALA A 42 30.60 32.96 26.11
N VAL A 43 31.80 32.85 25.54
CA VAL A 43 32.18 31.67 24.74
C VAL A 43 32.43 30.46 25.63
N GLU A 44 33.03 30.63 26.79
CA GLU A 44 33.36 29.55 27.73
C GLU A 44 32.11 28.90 28.37
N THR A 45 31.02 29.69 28.56
CA THR A 45 29.74 29.19 29.07
C THR A 45 28.84 28.60 28.01
N LEU A 46 29.03 28.97 26.74
CA LEU A 46 28.23 28.40 25.61
C LEU A 46 28.66 27.00 25.21
N GLN A 47 29.93 26.63 25.38
CA GLN A 47 30.46 25.33 24.98
C GLN A 47 29.79 24.13 25.71
N PRO A 48 29.58 24.12 27.03
CA PRO A 48 28.93 23.01 27.73
C PRO A 48 27.44 22.87 27.36
N GLN A 49 26.75 23.99 27.16
CA GLN A 49 25.34 23.95 26.73
C GLN A 49 25.18 23.44 25.30
N LEU A 50 26.09 23.81 24.40
CA LEU A 50 26.11 23.32 23.04
C LEU A 50 26.43 21.83 22.99
N ALA A 51 27.41 21.38 23.79
CA ALA A 51 27.75 19.96 23.91
C ALA A 51 26.58 19.14 24.46
N LEU A 52 25.82 19.64 25.44
CA LEU A 52 24.62 18.98 25.95
C LEU A 52 23.52 18.86 24.90
N ARG A 53 23.26 19.95 24.15
CA ARG A 53 22.27 19.94 23.04
C ARG A 53 22.64 18.96 21.93
N LEU A 54 23.90 18.94 21.52
CA LEU A 54 24.41 17.99 20.54
C LEU A 54 24.31 16.57 21.05
N GLY A 55 24.56 16.31 22.32
CA GLY A 55 24.34 15.01 22.96
C GLY A 55 22.85 14.56 22.88
N GLN A 56 21.95 15.51 23.16
CA GLN A 56 20.50 15.25 23.04
C GLN A 56 20.09 14.94 21.59
N ILE A 57 20.57 15.71 20.61
CA ILE A 57 20.30 15.48 19.18
C ILE A 57 20.84 14.13 18.74
N ASN A 58 22.07 13.78 19.14
CA ASN A 58 22.66 12.49 18.84
C ASN A 58 21.88 11.31 19.46
N ALA A 59 21.42 11.46 20.69
CA ALA A 59 20.56 10.47 21.33
C ALA A 59 19.22 10.32 20.59
N HIS A 60 18.69 11.42 20.04
CA HIS A 60 17.48 11.38 19.23
C HIS A 60 17.71 10.67 17.89
N LEU A 61 18.81 10.96 17.18
CA LEU A 61 19.22 10.26 15.97
C LEU A 61 19.35 8.75 16.18
N LEU A 62 20.01 8.32 17.27
CA LEU A 62 20.13 6.90 17.60
C LEU A 62 18.77 6.21 17.81
N ARG A 63 17.81 6.92 18.40
CA ARG A 63 16.43 6.39 18.54
C ARG A 63 15.73 6.28 17.19
N LEU A 64 15.90 7.27 16.29
CA LEU A 64 15.35 7.22 14.94
C LEU A 64 15.97 6.08 14.12
N ASP A 65 17.26 5.86 14.23
CA ASP A 65 17.97 4.75 13.60
C ASP A 65 17.44 3.40 14.10
N ALA A 66 17.27 3.23 15.41
CA ALA A 66 16.70 2.02 15.99
C ALA A 66 15.26 1.79 15.53
N LEU A 67 14.44 2.85 15.43
CA LEU A 67 13.09 2.77 14.90
C LEU A 67 13.09 2.39 13.42
N GLY A 68 13.93 3.04 12.59
CA GLY A 68 14.09 2.73 11.17
C GLY A 68 14.48 1.27 10.94
N LYS A 69 15.48 0.75 11.66
CA LYS A 69 15.89 -0.66 11.62
C LYS A 69 14.74 -1.61 11.99
N ARG A 70 13.98 -1.27 13.03
CA ARG A 70 12.84 -2.08 13.46
C ARG A 70 11.72 -2.09 12.42
N LEU A 71 11.38 -0.95 11.84
CA LEU A 71 10.38 -0.83 10.78
C LEU A 71 10.81 -1.60 9.52
N GLN A 72 12.09 -1.51 9.15
CA GLN A 72 12.69 -2.24 8.03
C GLN A 72 12.56 -3.76 8.22
N GLN A 73 12.89 -4.27 9.41
CA GLN A 73 12.74 -5.68 9.76
C GLN A 73 11.28 -6.13 9.72
N MET A 74 10.36 -5.34 10.31
CA MET A 74 8.92 -5.65 10.30
C MET A 74 8.31 -5.64 8.90
N ALA A 75 8.84 -4.81 7.99
CA ALA A 75 8.41 -4.72 6.61
C ALA A 75 9.09 -5.75 5.69
N GLY A 76 10.04 -6.56 6.19
CA GLY A 76 10.80 -7.51 5.38
C GLY A 76 11.63 -6.84 4.28
N ILE A 77 12.14 -5.60 4.54
CA ILE A 77 12.96 -4.83 3.62
C ILE A 77 14.42 -5.17 3.87
N ASP A 78 15.20 -5.37 2.80
CA ASP A 78 16.64 -5.67 2.92
C ASP A 78 17.37 -4.50 3.62
N SER A 79 18.22 -4.82 4.59
CA SER A 79 19.02 -3.83 5.32
C SER A 79 19.96 -3.02 4.43
N ARG A 80 20.21 -3.46 3.20
CA ARG A 80 21.03 -2.75 2.20
C ARG A 80 20.26 -1.62 1.50
N GLU A 81 18.93 -1.62 1.52
CA GLU A 81 18.13 -0.59 0.87
C GLU A 81 18.10 0.73 1.67
N PHE A 82 18.22 0.65 2.99
CA PHE A 82 18.23 1.80 3.90
C PHE A 82 19.32 1.61 4.95
N ASP A 83 20.28 2.53 5.00
CA ASP A 83 21.34 2.50 6.00
C ASP A 83 20.97 3.35 7.21
N PHE A 84 20.53 2.71 8.29
CA PHE A 84 20.26 3.29 9.59
C PHE A 84 21.43 3.10 10.56
N ASP A 85 22.67 2.95 10.10
CA ASP A 85 23.85 2.77 10.95
C ASP A 85 24.55 4.09 11.17
N THR A 86 24.20 4.79 12.25
CA THR A 86 24.84 6.05 12.61
C THR A 86 26.09 5.75 13.43
N ARG A 87 27.25 5.84 12.79
CA ARG A 87 28.52 5.92 13.52
C ARG A 87 28.78 7.38 13.91
N LEU A 88 28.71 7.65 15.20
CA LEU A 88 29.07 8.96 15.72
C LEU A 88 30.59 9.19 15.56
N PRO A 89 31.02 10.37 15.09
CA PRO A 89 32.44 10.71 15.09
C PRO A 89 32.95 10.77 16.54
N LEU A 90 34.00 10.03 16.82
CA LEU A 90 34.69 10.05 18.12
C LEU A 90 35.49 11.31 18.37
N ALA A 91 35.67 12.14 17.33
CA ALA A 91 36.43 13.42 17.40
C ALA A 91 35.66 14.51 16.65
N LEU A 92 35.97 15.79 17.01
CA LEU A 92 35.45 16.94 16.28
C LEU A 92 35.92 16.88 14.81
N PRO A 93 35.02 17.08 13.84
CA PRO A 93 35.38 17.12 12.43
C PRO A 93 36.21 18.37 12.10
N PRO A 94 36.88 18.39 10.93
CA PRO A 94 37.45 19.62 10.41
C PRO A 94 36.40 20.72 10.36
N GLY A 95 36.68 21.91 10.88
CA GLY A 95 35.71 23.01 11.07
C GLY A 95 35.16 23.14 12.49
N GLY A 96 35.58 22.28 13.42
CA GLY A 96 35.21 22.40 14.84
C GLY A 96 33.69 22.23 15.06
N TRP A 97 33.10 23.11 15.87
CA TRP A 97 31.67 23.07 16.22
C TRP A 97 30.73 23.36 15.04
N GLU A 98 31.13 24.26 14.12
CA GLU A 98 30.35 24.57 12.92
C GLU A 98 30.28 23.37 12.00
N GLY A 99 31.41 22.70 11.74
CA GLY A 99 31.43 21.47 10.96
C GLY A 99 30.63 20.32 11.59
N LEU A 100 30.60 20.25 12.93
CA LEU A 100 29.78 19.26 13.64
C LEU A 100 28.28 19.54 13.50
N LEU A 101 27.87 20.82 13.62
CA LEU A 101 26.47 21.21 13.44
C LEU A 101 25.99 20.97 12.02
N ASP A 102 26.80 21.33 11.01
CA ASP A 102 26.46 21.10 9.60
C ASP A 102 26.33 19.60 9.28
N THR A 103 27.31 18.81 9.74
CA THR A 103 27.28 17.35 9.57
C THR A 103 26.04 16.72 10.27
N THR A 104 25.68 17.25 11.44
CA THR A 104 24.50 16.74 12.19
C THR A 104 23.21 17.14 11.50
N GLY A 105 23.12 18.35 10.95
CA GLY A 105 21.99 18.81 10.14
C GLY A 105 21.78 17.94 8.91
N GLN A 106 22.83 17.70 8.12
CA GLN A 106 22.77 16.85 6.93
C GLN A 106 22.33 15.41 7.27
N ARG A 107 22.76 14.89 8.42
CA ARG A 107 22.31 13.57 8.89
C ARG A 107 20.84 13.55 9.26
N LEU A 108 20.33 14.58 9.92
CA LEU A 108 18.91 14.70 10.24
C LEU A 108 18.07 14.72 8.96
N ASP A 109 18.41 15.53 7.98
CA ASP A 109 17.74 15.65 6.69
C ASP A 109 17.74 14.29 5.95
N SER A 110 18.88 13.61 5.96
CA SER A 110 19.02 12.28 5.37
C SER A 110 18.12 11.24 6.08
N ARG A 111 18.03 11.28 7.41
CA ARG A 111 17.17 10.36 8.18
C ARG A 111 15.68 10.61 7.93
N GLU A 112 15.29 11.87 7.87
CA GLU A 112 13.93 12.24 7.56
C GLU A 112 13.52 11.72 6.16
N ALA A 113 14.36 11.94 5.16
CA ALA A 113 14.13 11.43 3.80
C ALA A 113 14.03 9.88 3.76
N GLN A 114 14.91 9.17 4.47
CA GLN A 114 14.90 7.71 4.53
C GLN A 114 13.66 7.18 5.24
N LEU A 115 13.21 7.80 6.33
CA LEU A 115 12.01 7.40 7.05
C LEU A 115 10.75 7.63 6.21
N LEU A 116 10.63 8.75 5.50
CA LEU A 116 9.54 9.03 4.56
C LEU A 116 9.49 8.01 3.42
N ALA A 117 10.65 7.67 2.85
CA ALA A 117 10.73 6.64 1.81
C ALA A 117 10.31 5.27 2.34
N LEU A 118 10.75 4.91 3.55
CA LEU A 118 10.38 3.66 4.21
C LEU A 118 8.87 3.60 4.50
N GLU A 119 8.29 4.67 5.02
CA GLU A 119 6.85 4.78 5.26
C GLU A 119 6.05 4.55 3.96
N THR A 120 6.45 5.24 2.89
CA THR A 120 5.82 5.11 1.57
C THR A 120 5.90 3.68 1.06
N LEU A 121 7.04 3.02 1.22
CA LEU A 121 7.24 1.63 0.78
C LEU A 121 6.40 0.64 1.62
N VAL A 122 6.32 0.83 2.92
CA VAL A 122 5.48 0.00 3.81
C VAL A 122 4.00 0.16 3.46
N LEU A 123 3.54 1.39 3.23
CA LEU A 123 2.16 1.66 2.84
C LEU A 123 1.82 1.07 1.48
N SER A 124 2.71 1.19 0.48
CA SER A 124 2.50 0.61 -0.85
C SER A 124 2.43 -0.91 -0.79
N ARG A 125 3.34 -1.58 -0.06
CA ARG A 125 3.29 -3.05 0.12
C ARG A 125 2.01 -3.52 0.81
N ARG A 126 1.55 -2.83 1.85
CA ARG A 126 0.27 -3.14 2.52
C ARG A 126 -0.92 -2.97 1.58
N LEU A 127 -0.91 -1.93 0.77
CA LEU A 127 -1.94 -1.71 -0.23
C LEU A 127 -1.92 -2.83 -1.28
N ASP A 128 -0.77 -3.19 -1.82
CA ASP A 128 -0.62 -4.28 -2.78
C ASP A 128 -1.11 -5.62 -2.21
N GLU A 129 -0.78 -5.93 -0.96
CA GLU A 129 -1.29 -7.13 -0.29
C GLU A 129 -2.81 -7.11 -0.07
N ALA A 130 -3.39 -5.95 0.23
CA ALA A 130 -4.83 -5.80 0.42
C ALA A 130 -5.60 -5.94 -0.90
N LEU A 131 -5.02 -5.46 -2.01
CA LEU A 131 -5.60 -5.47 -3.34
C LEU A 131 -5.35 -6.79 -4.09
N LYS A 132 -4.31 -7.55 -3.75
CA LYS A 132 -4.02 -8.84 -4.37
C LYS A 132 -5.08 -9.87 -3.96
N PRO A 133 -5.73 -10.55 -4.92
CA PRO A 133 -6.65 -11.65 -4.62
C PRO A 133 -5.99 -12.70 -3.71
N GLY A 134 -6.70 -13.16 -2.68
CA GLY A 134 -6.15 -14.16 -1.77
C GLY A 134 -7.21 -14.77 -0.84
N GLY A 135 -7.05 -16.06 -0.57
CA GLY A 135 -7.99 -16.83 0.22
C GLY A 135 -9.26 -17.27 -0.55
N PRO A 136 -10.01 -18.23 0.00
CA PRO A 136 -11.18 -18.81 -0.67
C PRO A 136 -12.37 -17.84 -0.71
N PRO A 137 -13.10 -17.74 -1.85
CA PRO A 137 -14.32 -16.94 -1.96
C PRO A 137 -15.51 -17.54 -1.20
N LEU A 138 -15.41 -18.83 -0.82
CA LEU A 138 -16.38 -19.58 -0.04
C LEU A 138 -15.67 -20.30 1.11
N ARG A 139 -16.15 -20.13 2.33
CA ARG A 139 -15.57 -20.83 3.48
C ARG A 139 -15.94 -22.32 3.46
N GLY A 140 -14.94 -23.19 3.59
CA GLY A 140 -15.12 -24.64 3.69
C GLY A 140 -15.63 -25.34 2.41
N ALA A 141 -15.67 -24.65 1.28
CA ALA A 141 -16.06 -25.25 0.01
C ALA A 141 -14.87 -25.98 -0.64
N ALA A 142 -15.17 -27.12 -1.25
CA ALA A 142 -14.20 -27.87 -2.04
C ALA A 142 -14.24 -27.39 -3.50
N VAL A 143 -13.07 -27.43 -4.15
CA VAL A 143 -12.94 -27.24 -5.60
C VAL A 143 -13.58 -28.42 -6.29
N SER A 144 -14.60 -28.18 -7.12
CA SER A 144 -15.28 -29.19 -7.91
C SER A 144 -14.78 -29.28 -9.34
N SER A 145 -14.22 -28.19 -9.89
CA SER A 145 -13.61 -28.16 -11.20
C SER A 145 -12.50 -27.10 -11.28
N GLY A 146 -11.35 -27.48 -11.86
CA GLY A 146 -10.17 -26.62 -12.00
C GLY A 146 -10.25 -25.72 -13.24
N TYR A 147 -9.28 -24.80 -13.31
CA TYR A 147 -8.98 -23.97 -14.48
C TYR A 147 -8.30 -24.78 -15.59
N GLY A 148 -8.55 -24.41 -16.84
CA GLY A 148 -7.86 -24.99 -18.00
C GLY A 148 -8.78 -25.75 -18.95
N ASP A 149 -8.17 -26.42 -19.92
CA ASP A 149 -8.89 -27.16 -20.96
C ASP A 149 -9.59 -28.39 -20.36
N ARG A 150 -10.87 -28.50 -20.61
CA ARG A 150 -11.69 -29.64 -20.16
C ARG A 150 -12.91 -29.89 -21.10
N GLN A 151 -13.50 -31.02 -21.01
CA GLN A 151 -14.81 -31.24 -21.63
C GLN A 151 -15.86 -30.39 -20.92
N ASP A 152 -16.59 -29.59 -21.67
CA ASP A 152 -17.71 -28.81 -21.18
C ASP A 152 -18.85 -29.76 -20.75
N PRO A 153 -19.31 -29.67 -19.48
CA PRO A 153 -20.24 -30.64 -18.92
C PRO A 153 -21.64 -30.58 -19.55
N ILE A 154 -21.96 -29.56 -20.35
CA ILE A 154 -23.26 -29.36 -20.98
C ILE A 154 -23.21 -29.75 -22.47
N SER A 155 -22.17 -29.32 -23.19
CA SER A 155 -22.05 -29.57 -24.63
C SER A 155 -21.19 -30.77 -24.99
N GLY A 156 -20.40 -31.31 -24.06
CA GLY A 156 -19.44 -32.39 -24.28
C GLY A 156 -18.24 -32.02 -25.16
N ARG A 157 -18.10 -30.74 -25.58
CA ARG A 157 -17.00 -30.28 -26.41
C ARG A 157 -15.83 -29.82 -25.53
N GLU A 158 -14.62 -29.88 -26.06
CA GLU A 158 -13.48 -29.27 -25.40
C GLU A 158 -13.66 -27.74 -25.33
N ALA A 159 -13.44 -27.20 -24.15
CA ALA A 159 -13.53 -25.76 -23.89
C ALA A 159 -12.58 -25.36 -22.76
N LEU A 160 -12.02 -24.17 -22.87
CA LEU A 160 -11.22 -23.58 -21.79
C LEU A 160 -12.14 -23.13 -20.65
N HIS A 161 -11.96 -23.70 -19.47
CA HIS A 161 -12.57 -23.24 -18.25
C HIS A 161 -11.76 -22.06 -17.68
N GLN A 162 -12.31 -20.86 -17.77
CA GLN A 162 -11.61 -19.62 -17.42
C GLN A 162 -11.54 -19.34 -15.92
N GLY A 163 -12.02 -20.25 -15.08
CA GLY A 163 -12.09 -20.10 -13.64
C GLY A 163 -11.95 -21.42 -12.89
N VAL A 164 -12.33 -21.38 -11.64
CA VAL A 164 -12.44 -22.55 -10.74
C VAL A 164 -13.85 -22.60 -10.18
N ASP A 165 -14.44 -23.79 -10.18
CA ASP A 165 -15.77 -24.01 -9.63
C ASP A 165 -15.67 -24.54 -8.19
N PHE A 166 -16.45 -23.95 -7.28
CA PHE A 166 -16.56 -24.35 -5.88
C PHE A 166 -17.96 -24.89 -5.60
N ALA A 167 -18.07 -26.16 -5.26
CA ALA A 167 -19.34 -26.76 -4.86
C ALA A 167 -19.71 -26.37 -3.43
N ALA A 168 -20.92 -25.87 -3.23
CA ALA A 168 -21.47 -25.58 -1.92
C ALA A 168 -23.01 -25.56 -1.95
N LEU A 169 -23.64 -25.47 -0.79
CA LEU A 169 -25.10 -25.39 -0.70
C LEU A 169 -25.58 -24.04 -1.24
N ARG A 170 -26.75 -24.06 -1.92
CA ARG A 170 -27.43 -22.85 -2.36
C ARG A 170 -27.64 -21.90 -1.17
N GLY A 171 -27.40 -20.62 -1.35
CA GLY A 171 -27.50 -19.60 -0.31
C GLY A 171 -26.22 -19.40 0.52
N THR A 172 -25.18 -20.24 0.33
CA THR A 172 -23.87 -20.01 0.97
C THR A 172 -23.36 -18.64 0.63
N THR A 173 -22.80 -17.94 1.62
CA THR A 173 -22.28 -16.61 1.46
C THR A 173 -20.99 -16.61 0.63
N VAL A 174 -20.97 -15.81 -0.43
CA VAL A 174 -19.80 -15.54 -1.26
C VAL A 174 -19.14 -14.26 -0.75
N VAL A 175 -17.82 -14.27 -0.56
CA VAL A 175 -17.06 -13.11 -0.04
C VAL A 175 -16.03 -12.62 -1.05
N ALA A 176 -15.73 -11.33 -0.99
CA ALA A 176 -14.65 -10.72 -1.79
C ALA A 176 -13.28 -11.25 -1.33
N VAL A 177 -12.44 -11.72 -2.25
CA VAL A 177 -11.11 -12.27 -1.95
C VAL A 177 -10.03 -11.19 -1.79
N ALA A 178 -10.33 -9.92 -2.10
CA ALA A 178 -9.50 -8.76 -1.87
C ALA A 178 -10.37 -7.51 -1.72
N ALA A 179 -9.77 -6.41 -1.25
CA ALA A 179 -10.42 -5.09 -1.28
C ALA A 179 -10.52 -4.58 -2.73
N GLY A 180 -11.53 -3.79 -3.06
CA GLY A 180 -11.70 -3.25 -4.41
C GLY A 180 -13.00 -2.48 -4.60
N VAL A 181 -13.29 -2.17 -5.87
CA VAL A 181 -14.53 -1.52 -6.30
C VAL A 181 -15.32 -2.48 -7.18
N VAL A 182 -16.60 -2.65 -6.92
CA VAL A 182 -17.49 -3.46 -7.76
C VAL A 182 -17.57 -2.81 -9.14
N ALA A 183 -16.97 -3.47 -10.14
CA ALA A 183 -16.95 -3.00 -11.52
C ALA A 183 -18.29 -3.26 -12.22
N ALA A 184 -18.91 -4.42 -11.93
CA ALA A 184 -20.20 -4.80 -12.45
C ALA A 184 -20.95 -5.73 -11.48
N SER A 185 -22.25 -5.64 -11.47
CA SER A 185 -23.15 -6.54 -10.74
C SER A 185 -24.46 -6.66 -11.52
N GLY A 186 -24.87 -7.86 -11.89
CA GLY A 186 -26.04 -8.06 -12.72
C GLY A 186 -26.18 -9.47 -13.26
N TYR A 187 -26.82 -9.62 -14.42
CA TYR A 187 -27.04 -10.89 -15.11
C TYR A 187 -26.37 -10.89 -16.48
N GLN A 188 -25.61 -11.96 -16.77
CA GLN A 188 -24.99 -12.18 -18.08
C GLN A 188 -25.28 -13.61 -18.53
N THR A 189 -25.59 -13.78 -19.83
CA THR A 189 -25.77 -15.12 -20.43
C THR A 189 -24.50 -15.95 -20.20
N GLY A 190 -24.68 -17.19 -19.73
CA GLY A 190 -23.58 -18.06 -19.31
C GLY A 190 -23.27 -17.94 -17.82
N LEU A 191 -22.81 -16.81 -17.34
CA LEU A 191 -22.45 -16.59 -15.92
C LEU A 191 -23.66 -16.50 -14.98
N GLY A 192 -24.85 -16.20 -15.51
CA GLY A 192 -26.02 -15.94 -14.66
C GLY A 192 -25.88 -14.65 -13.89
N GLN A 193 -26.35 -14.63 -12.66
CA GLN A 193 -26.10 -13.54 -11.71
C GLN A 193 -24.62 -13.51 -11.34
N TYR A 194 -23.96 -12.39 -11.56
CA TYR A 194 -22.52 -12.26 -11.35
C TYR A 194 -22.15 -10.95 -10.65
N VAL A 195 -20.96 -10.93 -10.08
CA VAL A 195 -20.30 -9.76 -9.52
C VAL A 195 -18.87 -9.75 -10.03
N ASP A 196 -18.42 -8.60 -10.56
CA ASP A 196 -17.03 -8.33 -10.91
C ASP A 196 -16.48 -7.27 -9.97
N ILE A 197 -15.28 -7.52 -9.40
CA ILE A 197 -14.60 -6.59 -8.52
C ILE A 197 -13.26 -6.22 -9.13
N ASN A 198 -13.04 -4.93 -9.35
CA ASN A 198 -11.74 -4.38 -9.74
C ASN A 198 -10.94 -4.05 -8.48
N HIS A 199 -9.80 -4.72 -8.32
CA HIS A 199 -8.91 -4.56 -7.16
C HIS A 199 -7.78 -3.55 -7.38
N GLY A 200 -7.65 -2.99 -8.59
CA GLY A 200 -6.47 -2.24 -9.00
C GLY A 200 -5.32 -3.16 -9.43
N ASN A 201 -4.17 -2.59 -9.76
CA ASN A 201 -2.94 -3.29 -10.17
C ASN A 201 -3.17 -4.40 -11.22
N GLY A 202 -4.16 -4.21 -12.13
CA GLY A 202 -4.53 -5.15 -13.18
C GLY A 202 -5.37 -6.35 -12.73
N TYR A 203 -5.74 -6.45 -11.46
CA TYR A 203 -6.55 -7.56 -10.95
C TYR A 203 -8.05 -7.27 -10.98
N VAL A 204 -8.81 -8.21 -11.55
CA VAL A 204 -10.27 -8.28 -11.45
C VAL A 204 -10.64 -9.69 -11.00
N THR A 205 -11.59 -9.82 -10.08
CA THR A 205 -12.19 -11.11 -9.74
C THR A 205 -13.65 -11.13 -10.14
N ARG A 206 -14.10 -12.29 -10.65
CA ARG A 206 -15.46 -12.52 -11.11
C ARG A 206 -16.09 -13.69 -10.34
N TYR A 207 -17.34 -13.49 -9.94
CA TYR A 207 -18.11 -14.41 -9.13
C TYR A 207 -19.43 -14.71 -9.87
N GLY A 208 -19.52 -15.87 -10.53
CA GLY A 208 -20.65 -16.28 -11.35
C GLY A 208 -21.62 -17.26 -10.64
N HIS A 209 -22.73 -17.53 -11.30
CA HIS A 209 -23.80 -18.46 -10.91
C HIS A 209 -24.49 -18.15 -9.58
N ASN A 210 -24.37 -16.88 -9.12
CA ASN A 210 -24.96 -16.44 -7.87
C ASN A 210 -26.50 -16.57 -7.89
N GLN A 211 -27.09 -16.72 -6.72
CA GLN A 211 -28.52 -16.58 -6.53
C GLN A 211 -28.92 -15.11 -6.52
N ARG A 212 -28.14 -14.29 -5.80
CA ARG A 212 -28.37 -12.85 -5.64
C ARG A 212 -27.06 -12.13 -5.34
N ALA A 213 -26.83 -11.01 -5.97
CA ALA A 213 -25.80 -10.06 -5.57
C ALA A 213 -26.26 -9.28 -4.33
N LEU A 214 -25.33 -9.00 -3.41
CA LEU A 214 -25.52 -8.20 -2.19
C LEU A 214 -24.90 -6.81 -2.32
N VAL A 215 -24.21 -6.57 -3.43
CA VAL A 215 -23.48 -5.32 -3.73
C VAL A 215 -23.86 -4.81 -5.12
N ALA A 216 -23.69 -3.50 -5.32
CA ALA A 216 -23.98 -2.82 -6.59
C ALA A 216 -22.70 -2.27 -7.22
N ALA A 217 -22.72 -2.05 -8.54
CA ALA A 217 -21.62 -1.40 -9.26
C ALA A 217 -21.27 -0.04 -8.66
N GLY A 218 -19.98 0.25 -8.54
CA GLY A 218 -19.43 1.45 -7.90
C GLY A 218 -19.23 1.33 -6.39
N GLN A 219 -19.74 0.30 -5.73
CA GLN A 219 -19.56 0.10 -4.28
C GLN A 219 -18.14 -0.35 -3.96
N VAL A 220 -17.52 0.24 -2.92
CA VAL A 220 -16.25 -0.21 -2.36
C VAL A 220 -16.49 -1.40 -1.46
N VAL A 221 -15.67 -2.43 -1.57
CA VAL A 221 -15.73 -3.64 -0.77
C VAL A 221 -14.38 -3.96 -0.13
N ALA A 222 -14.41 -4.50 1.08
CA ALA A 222 -13.23 -5.00 1.78
C ALA A 222 -13.05 -6.51 1.52
N ARG A 223 -11.81 -7.01 1.69
CA ARG A 223 -11.56 -8.45 1.71
C ARG A 223 -12.41 -9.14 2.78
N GLY A 224 -13.03 -10.27 2.44
CA GLY A 224 -13.91 -11.02 3.33
C GLY A 224 -15.33 -10.46 3.46
N GLN A 225 -15.63 -9.33 2.82
CA GLN A 225 -16.97 -8.76 2.82
C GLN A 225 -17.93 -9.65 2.02
N PRO A 226 -19.15 -9.94 2.54
CA PRO A 226 -20.22 -10.61 1.78
C PRO A 226 -20.60 -9.79 0.54
N ILE A 227 -20.59 -10.43 -0.64
CA ILE A 227 -20.88 -9.79 -1.94
C ILE A 227 -22.00 -10.46 -2.71
N ALA A 228 -22.26 -11.73 -2.43
CA ALA A 228 -23.33 -12.48 -3.09
C ALA A 228 -23.76 -13.69 -2.24
N THR A 229 -24.83 -14.35 -2.66
CA THR A 229 -25.21 -15.68 -2.20
C THR A 229 -25.09 -16.66 -3.35
N LEU A 230 -24.52 -17.84 -3.09
CA LEU A 230 -24.33 -18.91 -4.07
C LEU A 230 -25.65 -19.42 -4.62
N GLY A 231 -25.69 -19.64 -5.91
CA GLY A 231 -26.87 -20.15 -6.62
C GLY A 231 -26.54 -21.22 -7.63
N SER A 232 -27.31 -21.22 -8.71
CA SER A 232 -27.15 -22.05 -9.90
C SER A 232 -27.78 -21.32 -11.09
N SER A 233 -27.58 -20.01 -11.17
CA SER A 233 -28.13 -19.17 -12.23
C SER A 233 -27.27 -19.25 -13.50
N GLY A 234 -27.84 -18.96 -14.66
CA GLY A 234 -27.15 -19.04 -15.93
C GLY A 234 -26.87 -20.48 -16.39
N ARG A 235 -25.70 -20.73 -16.96
CA ARG A 235 -25.31 -22.05 -17.51
C ARG A 235 -24.59 -22.87 -16.43
N ALA A 236 -25.34 -23.46 -15.52
CA ALA A 236 -24.85 -24.25 -14.41
C ALA A 236 -25.56 -25.59 -14.32
N THR A 237 -24.84 -26.68 -14.03
CA THR A 237 -25.38 -28.06 -13.86
C THR A 237 -25.92 -28.30 -12.45
N GLY A 238 -25.59 -27.43 -11.49
CA GLY A 238 -26.02 -27.51 -10.10
C GLY A 238 -25.51 -26.31 -9.29
N PRO A 239 -25.78 -26.23 -7.98
CA PRO A 239 -25.31 -25.15 -7.14
C PRO A 239 -23.79 -25.16 -7.01
N HIS A 240 -23.12 -24.12 -7.53
CA HIS A 240 -21.68 -23.88 -7.39
C HIS A 240 -21.38 -22.41 -7.62
N LEU A 241 -20.23 -21.96 -7.18
CA LEU A 241 -19.65 -20.68 -7.53
C LEU A 241 -18.63 -20.88 -8.64
N HIS A 242 -18.81 -20.22 -9.77
CA HIS A 242 -17.78 -20.04 -10.78
C HIS A 242 -16.94 -18.82 -10.40
N PHE A 243 -15.65 -19.02 -10.18
CA PHE A 243 -14.73 -17.98 -9.71
C PHE A 243 -13.57 -17.80 -10.69
N GLU A 244 -13.39 -16.58 -11.20
CA GLU A 244 -12.28 -16.21 -12.08
C GLU A 244 -11.39 -15.20 -11.42
N VAL A 245 -10.09 -15.27 -11.72
CA VAL A 245 -9.11 -14.19 -11.53
C VAL A 245 -8.64 -13.75 -12.90
N LEU A 246 -8.78 -12.46 -13.17
CA LEU A 246 -8.23 -11.84 -14.37
C LEU A 246 -7.04 -10.98 -13.97
N ARG A 247 -5.95 -11.07 -14.72
CA ARG A 247 -4.81 -10.18 -14.62
C ARG A 247 -4.59 -9.50 -15.97
N ASP A 248 -4.60 -8.18 -15.97
CA ASP A 248 -4.46 -7.35 -17.19
C ASP A 248 -5.45 -7.77 -18.30
N GLY A 249 -6.69 -8.09 -17.89
CA GLY A 249 -7.80 -8.48 -18.76
C GLY A 249 -7.76 -9.93 -19.26
N ARG A 250 -6.80 -10.75 -18.83
CA ARG A 250 -6.68 -12.18 -19.20
C ARG A 250 -7.00 -13.05 -18.00
N SER A 251 -7.79 -14.11 -18.19
CA SER A 251 -8.02 -15.10 -17.14
C SER A 251 -6.73 -15.87 -16.81
N VAL A 252 -6.48 -16.07 -15.53
CA VAL A 252 -5.34 -16.82 -14.99
C VAL A 252 -5.85 -17.83 -13.98
N ASP A 253 -5.06 -18.91 -13.73
CA ASP A 253 -5.46 -19.95 -12.78
C ASP A 253 -5.68 -19.35 -11.36
N PRO A 254 -6.93 -19.37 -10.85
CA PRO A 254 -7.24 -18.83 -9.54
C PRO A 254 -6.58 -19.58 -8.37
N LEU A 255 -6.22 -20.87 -8.54
CA LEU A 255 -5.65 -21.69 -7.46
C LEU A 255 -4.32 -21.12 -6.95
N GLY A 256 -3.55 -20.46 -7.80
CA GLY A 256 -2.34 -19.78 -7.40
C GLY A 256 -2.53 -18.61 -6.40
N TYR A 257 -3.78 -18.15 -6.24
CA TYR A 257 -4.16 -17.05 -5.34
C TYR A 257 -4.90 -17.51 -4.07
N LEU A 258 -5.46 -18.72 -4.07
CA LEU A 258 -6.35 -19.20 -3.01
C LEU A 258 -5.65 -19.94 -1.87
N GLY A 259 -4.41 -20.35 -2.07
CA GLY A 259 -3.68 -21.30 -1.22
C GLY A 259 -2.73 -20.65 -0.22
N ARG A 260 -2.95 -19.40 0.23
CA ARG A 260 -2.07 -18.78 1.24
C ARG A 260 -2.86 -18.11 2.33
#